data_9af57043b49cb115044116eea1bd6111
#
_entry.id   9af57043b49cb115044116eea1bd6111
#
_cell.length_a   1.000
_cell.length_b   1.000
_cell.length_c   1.000
_cell.angle_alpha   90.00
_cell.angle_beta   90.00
_cell.angle_gamma   90.00
#
_symmetry.space_group_name_H-M   'P 1'
#
loop_
_entity.id
_entity.type
_entity.pdbx_description
1 polymer ?
#
loop_
_entity_poly.entity_id
_entity_poly.type
_entity_poly.pdbx_seq_one_letter_code
_entity_poly.pdbx_strand_id
1 'polypeptide(L)'
;LFRWAPVFAPLLALALWQVRIGKERSLLSGVTTTLAATLMTAVSYDVATGGAGGFLGLEKGADTLESFGGPQNLTGWHWAWLATALVSGYFVGTVPYVKAMIRGRGKPTMICLSFGFHLVGLALVAYAASAGLIGWTNLALWVVLTARALVLPLMQRQRVRKRAKVIRPRVVGVSEIIISIVMVVAIFLP
;
A
#
# COMPACT_ATOMS: atom_id res chain seq x y z
N LEU A 1 17.81 -13.48 -8.00
CA LEU A 1 17.22 -12.13 -8.19
C LEU A 1 16.85 -11.83 -9.64
N PHE A 2 17.62 -12.28 -10.65
CA PHE A 2 17.33 -12.00 -12.08
C PHE A 2 15.94 -12.46 -12.54
N ARG A 3 15.36 -13.49 -11.91
CA ARG A 3 14.00 -13.96 -12.21
C ARG A 3 12.90 -12.93 -11.96
N TRP A 4 13.18 -11.87 -11.18
CA TRP A 4 12.25 -10.76 -10.93
C TRP A 4 12.33 -9.66 -12.00
N ALA A 5 13.30 -9.73 -12.92
CA ALA A 5 13.45 -8.74 -13.99
C ALA A 5 12.16 -8.54 -14.82
N PRO A 6 11.39 -9.57 -15.21
CA PRO A 6 10.15 -9.39 -15.96
C PRO A 6 9.08 -8.59 -15.21
N VAL A 7 9.10 -8.62 -13.87
CA VAL A 7 8.17 -7.86 -13.02
C VAL A 7 8.62 -6.40 -12.88
N PHE A 8 9.93 -6.17 -12.67
CA PHE A 8 10.45 -4.83 -12.43
C PHE A 8 10.75 -4.04 -13.70
N ALA A 9 11.09 -4.69 -14.82
CA ALA A 9 11.43 -4.01 -16.07
C ALA A 9 10.29 -3.09 -16.59
N PRO A 10 9.01 -3.51 -16.65
CA PRO A 10 7.94 -2.64 -17.08
C PRO A 10 7.70 -1.47 -16.12
N LEU A 11 7.84 -1.68 -14.80
CA LEU A 11 7.73 -0.62 -13.80
C LEU A 11 8.85 0.41 -13.94
N LEU A 12 10.09 -0.06 -14.16
CA LEU A 12 11.23 0.81 -14.42
C LEU A 12 11.06 1.58 -15.72
N ALA A 13 10.66 0.90 -16.81
CA ALA A 13 10.42 1.55 -18.10
C ALA A 13 9.37 2.67 -17.98
N LEU A 14 8.27 2.40 -17.25
CA LEU A 14 7.21 3.38 -17.00
C LEU A 14 7.73 4.56 -16.15
N ALA A 15 8.52 4.30 -15.12
CA ALA A 15 9.12 5.34 -14.29
C ALA A 15 10.07 6.23 -15.10
N LEU A 16 10.95 5.63 -15.90
CA LEU A 16 11.88 6.36 -16.79
C LEU A 16 11.13 7.19 -17.83
N TRP A 17 10.07 6.63 -18.42
CA TRP A 17 9.22 7.36 -19.35
C TRP A 17 8.58 8.59 -18.69
N GLN A 18 8.07 8.46 -17.47
CA GLN A 18 7.50 9.59 -16.71
C GLN A 18 8.54 10.71 -16.47
N VAL A 19 9.79 10.33 -16.16
CA VAL A 19 10.90 11.29 -16.03
C VAL A 19 11.17 11.98 -17.36
N ARG A 20 11.28 11.21 -18.46
CA ARG A 20 11.58 11.74 -19.80
C ARG A 20 10.54 12.78 -20.26
N ILE A 21 9.27 12.61 -19.91
CA ILE A 21 8.20 13.56 -20.28
C ILE A 21 7.97 14.65 -19.23
N GLY A 22 8.87 14.79 -18.24
CA GLY A 22 8.78 15.81 -17.17
C GLY A 22 7.61 15.61 -16.22
N LYS A 23 7.06 14.40 -16.11
CA LYS A 23 5.91 14.05 -15.25
C LYS A 23 6.29 13.18 -14.06
N GLU A 24 7.52 13.30 -13.57
CA GLU A 24 8.05 12.54 -12.41
C GLU A 24 7.23 12.75 -11.14
N ARG A 25 6.49 13.87 -11.06
CA ARG A 25 5.59 14.20 -9.94
C ARG A 25 4.13 13.84 -10.18
N SER A 26 3.84 13.10 -11.25
CA SER A 26 2.48 12.63 -11.57
C SER A 26 1.96 11.63 -10.52
N LEU A 27 0.66 11.36 -10.55
CA LEU A 27 0.09 10.29 -9.73
C LEU A 27 0.63 8.93 -10.17
N LEU A 28 0.70 8.73 -11.49
CA LEU A 28 1.19 7.49 -12.10
C LEU A 28 2.63 7.19 -11.68
N SER A 29 3.53 8.18 -11.75
CA SER A 29 4.91 8.01 -11.29
C SER A 29 4.97 7.61 -9.81
N GLY A 30 4.22 8.29 -8.95
CA GLY A 30 4.14 7.95 -7.53
C GLY A 30 3.62 6.54 -7.27
N VAL A 31 2.58 6.12 -7.96
CA VAL A 31 2.01 4.77 -7.83
C VAL A 31 3.01 3.72 -8.33
N THR A 32 3.63 3.93 -9.51
CA THR A 32 4.58 2.98 -10.11
C THR A 32 5.80 2.76 -9.21
N THR A 33 6.39 3.83 -8.71
CA THR A 33 7.58 3.72 -7.83
C THR A 33 7.22 3.11 -6.48
N THR A 34 6.06 3.44 -5.93
CA THR A 34 5.57 2.83 -4.68
C THR A 34 5.28 1.35 -4.86
N LEU A 35 4.64 0.96 -5.96
CA LEU A 35 4.37 -0.45 -6.26
C LEU A 35 5.67 -1.24 -6.41
N ALA A 36 6.65 -0.70 -7.14
CA ALA A 36 7.97 -1.35 -7.27
C ALA A 36 8.63 -1.53 -5.89
N ALA A 37 8.57 -0.52 -5.02
CA ALA A 37 9.13 -0.61 -3.67
C ALA A 37 8.42 -1.67 -2.81
N THR A 38 7.10 -1.75 -2.86
CA THR A 38 6.31 -2.69 -2.04
C THR A 38 6.39 -4.13 -2.53
N LEU A 39 6.63 -4.37 -3.82
CA LEU A 39 6.92 -5.69 -4.37
C LEU A 39 8.21 -6.30 -3.80
N MET A 40 9.10 -5.48 -3.22
CA MET A 40 10.25 -5.99 -2.48
C MET A 40 9.88 -6.87 -1.30
N THR A 41 8.64 -6.81 -0.79
CA THR A 41 8.13 -7.73 0.23
C THR A 41 8.16 -9.19 -0.29
N ALA A 42 7.62 -9.44 -1.48
CA ALA A 42 7.66 -10.75 -2.11
C ALA A 42 9.08 -11.18 -2.48
N VAL A 43 9.91 -10.23 -2.97
CA VAL A 43 11.32 -10.49 -3.27
C VAL A 43 12.09 -10.89 -2.01
N SER A 44 11.84 -10.22 -0.89
CA SER A 44 12.48 -10.54 0.40
C SER A 44 12.12 -11.94 0.87
N TYR A 45 10.85 -12.34 0.71
CA TYR A 45 10.40 -13.70 1.01
C TYR A 45 11.09 -14.72 0.11
N ASP A 46 11.18 -14.43 -1.20
CA ASP A 46 11.87 -15.25 -2.18
C ASP A 46 13.34 -15.50 -1.83
N VAL A 47 14.04 -14.46 -1.40
CA VAL A 47 15.43 -14.55 -0.97
C VAL A 47 15.55 -15.34 0.34
N ALA A 48 14.66 -15.09 1.31
CA ALA A 48 14.68 -15.76 2.60
C ALA A 48 14.44 -17.27 2.49
N THR A 49 13.64 -17.70 1.51
CA THR A 49 13.39 -19.14 1.25
C THR A 49 14.41 -19.75 0.28
N GLY A 50 15.51 -19.05 -0.02
CA GLY A 50 16.54 -19.52 -0.96
C GLY A 50 16.02 -19.70 -2.39
N GLY A 51 14.88 -19.07 -2.71
CA GLY A 51 14.24 -19.23 -4.01
C GLY A 51 13.30 -20.42 -4.13
N ALA A 52 12.99 -21.09 -3.05
CA ALA A 52 12.04 -22.20 -3.04
C ALA A 52 10.64 -21.72 -3.46
N GLY A 53 9.90 -22.57 -4.17
CA GLY A 53 8.61 -22.23 -4.75
C GLY A 53 8.70 -21.59 -6.13
N GLY A 54 9.90 -21.35 -6.67
CA GLY A 54 10.13 -20.90 -8.04
C GLY A 54 9.76 -19.45 -8.29
N PHE A 55 9.60 -19.09 -9.57
CA PHE A 55 9.23 -17.73 -9.96
C PHE A 55 7.82 -17.40 -9.48
N LEU A 56 7.68 -16.36 -8.69
CA LEU A 56 6.41 -15.88 -8.10
C LEU A 56 5.68 -16.91 -7.20
N GLY A 57 6.35 -17.98 -6.76
CA GLY A 57 5.71 -19.02 -5.96
C GLY A 57 4.80 -19.94 -6.78
N LEU A 58 5.07 -20.12 -8.08
CA LEU A 58 4.23 -20.93 -8.97
C LEU A 58 4.65 -22.41 -9.05
N GLU A 59 5.74 -22.78 -8.41
CA GLU A 59 6.18 -24.19 -8.38
C GLU A 59 5.46 -24.98 -7.29
N LYS A 60 5.39 -26.31 -7.48
CA LYS A 60 4.79 -27.23 -6.51
C LYS A 60 5.48 -27.11 -5.15
N GLY A 61 4.70 -27.09 -4.08
CA GLY A 61 5.21 -26.95 -2.72
C GLY A 61 5.50 -25.53 -2.27
N ALA A 62 5.25 -24.52 -3.09
CA ALA A 62 5.41 -23.11 -2.72
C ALA A 62 4.57 -22.71 -1.48
N ASP A 63 3.42 -23.33 -1.32
CA ASP A 63 2.46 -23.06 -0.23
C ASP A 63 2.82 -23.76 1.07
N THR A 64 3.67 -24.80 1.03
CA THR A 64 4.09 -25.57 2.21
C THR A 64 5.33 -24.99 2.89
N LEU A 65 5.93 -23.95 2.31
CA LEU A 65 7.07 -23.26 2.90
C LEU A 65 6.65 -22.56 4.19
N GLU A 66 7.54 -22.58 5.17
CA GLU A 66 7.30 -21.88 6.43
C GLU A 66 7.14 -20.39 6.22
N SER A 67 6.17 -19.79 6.90
CA SER A 67 5.95 -18.35 6.92
C SER A 67 6.08 -17.83 8.36
N PHE A 68 6.81 -16.74 8.51
CA PHE A 68 6.99 -16.11 9.81
C PHE A 68 5.79 -15.21 10.14
N GLY A 69 5.01 -15.61 11.13
CA GLY A 69 3.87 -14.83 11.63
C GLY A 69 2.79 -14.61 10.56
N GLY A 70 1.61 -14.92 10.87
CA GLY A 70 0.46 -14.79 10.00
C GLY A 70 -0.65 -15.68 10.50
N PRO A 71 -1.86 -15.51 10.03
CA PRO A 71 -2.95 -16.40 10.39
C PRO A 71 -2.61 -17.81 9.93
N GLN A 72 -2.86 -18.79 10.79
CA GLN A 72 -2.52 -20.19 10.59
C GLN A 72 -3.09 -20.82 9.31
N ASN A 73 -4.03 -20.14 8.65
CA ASN A 73 -4.70 -20.62 7.45
C ASN A 73 -3.93 -20.36 6.15
N LEU A 74 -2.87 -19.56 6.20
CA LEU A 74 -2.04 -19.23 5.05
C LEU A 74 -0.56 -19.41 5.37
N THR A 75 0.11 -20.18 4.53
CA THR A 75 1.54 -20.45 4.62
C THR A 75 2.22 -20.16 3.29
N GLY A 76 3.54 -20.18 3.30
CA GLY A 76 4.34 -20.10 2.10
C GLY A 76 4.07 -18.84 1.27
N TRP A 77 4.05 -19.02 -0.02
CA TRP A 77 3.85 -17.94 -0.98
C TRP A 77 2.45 -17.32 -0.93
N HIS A 78 1.41 -18.04 -0.51
CA HIS A 78 0.08 -17.45 -0.33
C HIS A 78 0.10 -16.35 0.73
N TRP A 79 0.78 -16.61 1.86
CA TRP A 79 0.99 -15.59 2.89
C TRP A 79 1.86 -14.44 2.38
N ALA A 80 2.96 -14.74 1.69
CA ALA A 80 3.86 -13.71 1.16
C ALA A 80 3.14 -12.76 0.19
N TRP A 81 2.28 -13.28 -0.67
CA TRP A 81 1.48 -12.47 -1.59
C TRP A 81 0.40 -11.66 -0.88
N LEU A 82 -0.25 -12.23 0.13
CA LEU A 82 -1.24 -11.48 0.92
C LEU A 82 -0.57 -10.33 1.68
N ALA A 83 0.56 -10.58 2.34
CA ALA A 83 1.34 -9.54 3.01
C ALA A 83 1.80 -8.46 2.01
N THR A 84 2.30 -8.86 0.83
CA THR A 84 2.67 -7.94 -0.25
C THR A 84 1.48 -7.10 -0.71
N ALA A 85 0.29 -7.70 -0.86
CA ALA A 85 -0.92 -6.99 -1.25
C ALA A 85 -1.37 -5.97 -0.18
N LEU A 86 -1.32 -6.33 1.10
CA LEU A 86 -1.64 -5.42 2.21
C LEU A 86 -0.68 -4.23 2.27
N VAL A 87 0.62 -4.49 2.19
CA VAL A 87 1.67 -3.45 2.15
C VAL A 87 1.49 -2.56 0.93
N SER A 88 1.31 -3.16 -0.26
CA SER A 88 1.10 -2.41 -1.50
C SER A 88 -0.18 -1.58 -1.46
N GLY A 89 -1.27 -2.15 -1.00
CA GLY A 89 -2.55 -1.45 -0.85
C GLY A 89 -2.42 -0.22 0.05
N TYR A 90 -1.76 -0.36 1.19
CA TYR A 90 -1.52 0.76 2.08
C TYR A 90 -0.66 1.85 1.42
N PHE A 91 0.55 1.51 0.97
CA PHE A 91 1.49 2.51 0.45
C PHE A 91 1.03 3.13 -0.87
N VAL A 92 0.44 2.38 -1.78
CA VAL A 92 -0.18 2.94 -3.00
C VAL A 92 -1.32 3.87 -2.64
N GLY A 93 -2.15 3.53 -1.65
CA GLY A 93 -3.24 4.39 -1.15
C GLY A 93 -2.74 5.69 -0.52
N THR A 94 -1.53 5.72 0.07
CA THR A 94 -0.98 6.96 0.59
C THR A 94 -0.63 7.97 -0.50
N VAL A 95 -0.34 7.54 -1.74
CA VAL A 95 0.01 8.43 -2.84
C VAL A 95 -1.11 9.43 -3.17
N PRO A 96 -2.36 9.01 -3.47
CA PRO A 96 -3.46 9.95 -3.68
C PRO A 96 -3.82 10.71 -2.41
N TYR A 97 -3.73 10.09 -1.23
CA TYR A 97 -4.00 10.74 0.05
C TYR A 97 -3.04 11.93 0.32
N VAL A 98 -1.74 11.70 0.24
CA VAL A 98 -0.74 12.75 0.44
C VAL A 98 -0.87 13.86 -0.61
N LYS A 99 -1.19 13.49 -1.87
CA LYS A 99 -1.50 14.49 -2.91
C LYS A 99 -2.73 15.32 -2.56
N ALA A 100 -3.81 14.72 -2.05
CA ALA A 100 -5.01 15.43 -1.62
C ALA A 100 -4.70 16.40 -0.45
N MET A 101 -3.82 16.01 0.46
CA MET A 101 -3.43 16.81 1.62
C MET A 101 -2.48 17.96 1.29
N ILE A 102 -1.57 17.79 0.32
CA ILE A 102 -0.48 18.77 0.08
C ILE A 102 -0.69 19.52 -1.23
N ARG A 103 -0.63 18.85 -2.38
CA ARG A 103 -0.64 19.50 -3.70
C ARG A 103 -2.04 19.71 -4.27
N GLY A 104 -2.95 18.81 -3.97
CA GLY A 104 -4.34 18.84 -4.42
C GLY A 104 -5.30 19.44 -3.40
N ARG A 105 -4.81 20.27 -2.48
CA ARG A 105 -5.62 20.89 -1.42
C ARG A 105 -6.91 21.49 -1.96
N GLY A 106 -8.04 21.03 -1.45
CA GLY A 106 -9.34 21.52 -1.87
C GLY A 106 -9.87 20.99 -3.20
N LYS A 107 -9.11 20.21 -3.96
CA LYS A 107 -9.59 19.58 -5.21
C LYS A 107 -10.44 18.34 -4.88
N PRO A 108 -11.74 18.34 -5.19
CA PRO A 108 -12.63 17.22 -4.85
C PRO A 108 -12.18 15.92 -5.52
N THR A 109 -11.68 15.98 -6.76
CA THR A 109 -11.19 14.79 -7.51
C THR A 109 -10.13 14.01 -6.75
N MET A 110 -9.18 14.68 -6.09
CA MET A 110 -8.13 14.01 -5.33
C MET A 110 -8.68 13.39 -4.03
N ILE A 111 -9.68 14.03 -3.43
CA ILE A 111 -10.37 13.49 -2.25
C ILE A 111 -11.16 12.24 -2.63
N CYS A 112 -11.95 12.31 -3.71
CA CYS A 112 -12.71 11.16 -4.19
C CYS A 112 -11.80 10.00 -4.58
N LEU A 113 -10.70 10.26 -5.27
CA LEU A 113 -9.75 9.23 -5.66
C LEU A 113 -9.10 8.56 -4.44
N SER A 114 -8.65 9.37 -3.46
CA SER A 114 -8.06 8.85 -2.23
C SER A 114 -9.07 8.03 -1.43
N PHE A 115 -10.26 8.58 -1.19
CA PHE A 115 -11.30 7.89 -0.43
C PHE A 115 -11.79 6.64 -1.15
N GLY A 116 -12.06 6.70 -2.46
CA GLY A 116 -12.49 5.56 -3.25
C GLY A 116 -11.49 4.41 -3.22
N PHE A 117 -10.20 4.71 -3.33
CA PHE A 117 -9.15 3.70 -3.23
C PHE A 117 -9.17 3.01 -1.84
N HIS A 118 -9.26 3.78 -0.76
CA HIS A 118 -9.30 3.22 0.60
C HIS A 118 -10.61 2.46 0.86
N LEU A 119 -11.72 2.88 0.29
CA LEU A 119 -12.99 2.17 0.40
C LEU A 119 -12.95 0.79 -0.27
N VAL A 120 -12.39 0.72 -1.48
CA VAL A 120 -12.15 -0.56 -2.16
C VAL A 120 -11.21 -1.45 -1.34
N GLY A 121 -10.09 -0.88 -0.85
CA GLY A 121 -9.16 -1.60 0.03
C GLY A 121 -9.84 -2.13 1.29
N LEU A 122 -10.67 -1.31 1.95
CA LEU A 122 -11.44 -1.72 3.11
C LEU A 122 -12.38 -2.89 2.80
N ALA A 123 -13.07 -2.86 1.66
CA ALA A 123 -13.95 -3.96 1.25
C ALA A 123 -13.17 -5.26 1.02
N LEU A 124 -11.99 -5.20 0.38
CA LEU A 124 -11.12 -6.35 0.17
C LEU A 124 -10.58 -6.91 1.50
N VAL A 125 -10.15 -6.03 2.41
CA VAL A 125 -9.67 -6.41 3.74
C VAL A 125 -10.80 -6.99 4.59
N ALA A 126 -12.00 -6.46 4.51
CA ALA A 126 -13.18 -7.01 5.21
C ALA A 126 -13.52 -8.41 4.71
N TYR A 127 -13.45 -8.62 3.39
CA TYR A 127 -13.61 -9.95 2.80
C TYR A 127 -12.52 -10.91 3.30
N ALA A 128 -11.25 -10.51 3.24
CA ALA A 128 -10.13 -11.34 3.70
C ALA A 128 -10.24 -11.68 5.20
N ALA A 129 -10.65 -10.72 6.04
CA ALA A 129 -10.88 -10.97 7.47
C ALA A 129 -12.04 -11.92 7.71
N SER A 130 -13.15 -11.76 7.00
CA SER A 130 -14.30 -12.68 7.10
C SER A 130 -13.99 -14.10 6.63
N ALA A 131 -13.05 -14.25 5.69
CA ALA A 131 -12.54 -15.53 5.22
C ALA A 131 -11.44 -16.12 6.14
N GLY A 132 -11.08 -15.44 7.24
CA GLY A 132 -10.03 -15.89 8.16
C GLY A 132 -8.62 -15.84 7.58
N LEU A 133 -8.41 -15.07 6.51
CA LEU A 133 -7.10 -14.93 5.85
C LEU A 133 -6.20 -13.89 6.54
N ILE A 134 -6.78 -12.97 7.28
CA ILE A 134 -6.07 -11.93 8.04
C ILE A 134 -6.78 -11.67 9.37
N GLY A 135 -6.04 -11.09 10.32
CA GLY A 135 -6.58 -10.71 11.62
C GLY A 135 -7.55 -9.51 11.57
N TRP A 136 -8.46 -9.44 12.51
CA TRP A 136 -9.41 -8.33 12.70
C TRP A 136 -8.72 -7.00 12.99
N THR A 137 -7.48 -7.04 13.49
CA THR A 137 -6.61 -5.86 13.68
C THR A 137 -6.35 -5.14 12.36
N ASN A 138 -6.15 -5.87 11.26
CA ASN A 138 -6.01 -5.30 9.92
C ASN A 138 -7.29 -4.59 9.48
N LEU A 139 -8.46 -5.20 9.72
CA LEU A 139 -9.74 -4.57 9.39
C LEU A 139 -9.94 -3.26 10.18
N ALA A 140 -9.67 -3.28 11.49
CA ALA A 140 -9.76 -2.08 12.32
C ALA A 140 -8.85 -0.97 11.82
N LEU A 141 -7.61 -1.31 11.45
CA LEU A 141 -6.67 -0.35 10.85
C LEU A 141 -7.20 0.23 9.54
N TRP A 142 -7.72 -0.60 8.64
CA TRP A 142 -8.27 -0.13 7.35
C TRP A 142 -9.52 0.75 7.50
N VAL A 143 -10.34 0.51 8.53
CA VAL A 143 -11.45 1.43 8.89
C VAL A 143 -10.87 2.80 9.25
N VAL A 144 -9.85 2.86 10.10
CA VAL A 144 -9.18 4.11 10.48
C VAL A 144 -8.54 4.79 9.27
N LEU A 145 -7.86 4.05 8.40
CA LEU A 145 -7.25 4.58 7.17
C LEU A 145 -8.30 5.18 6.23
N THR A 146 -9.43 4.50 6.06
CA THR A 146 -10.53 4.97 5.19
C THR A 146 -11.19 6.23 5.77
N ALA A 147 -11.47 6.24 7.06
CA ALA A 147 -11.98 7.43 7.75
C ALA A 147 -11.01 8.61 7.62
N ARG A 148 -9.73 8.39 7.84
CA ARG A 148 -8.67 9.38 7.67
C ARG A 148 -8.60 9.93 6.24
N ALA A 149 -8.69 9.05 5.24
CA ALA A 149 -8.63 9.42 3.82
C ALA A 149 -9.80 10.30 3.37
N LEU A 150 -10.88 10.33 4.11
CA LEU A 150 -12.02 11.21 3.90
C LEU A 150 -11.94 12.48 4.77
N VAL A 151 -11.82 12.28 6.08
CA VAL A 151 -11.97 13.36 7.08
C VAL A 151 -10.87 14.42 6.95
N LEU A 152 -9.61 14.01 6.91
CA LEU A 152 -8.50 14.98 6.90
C LEU A 152 -8.45 15.82 5.60
N PRO A 153 -8.62 15.26 4.38
CA PRO A 153 -8.70 16.07 3.18
C PRO A 153 -9.92 16.99 3.13
N LEU A 154 -11.08 16.57 3.67
CA LEU A 154 -12.26 17.44 3.79
C LEU A 154 -11.99 18.61 4.75
N MET A 155 -11.41 18.35 5.91
CA MET A 155 -10.99 19.39 6.85
C MET A 155 -9.98 20.35 6.20
N GLN A 156 -9.01 19.81 5.45
CA GLN A 156 -8.03 20.62 4.73
C GLN A 156 -8.71 21.52 3.69
N ARG A 157 -9.68 20.96 2.93
CA ARG A 157 -10.49 21.74 1.98
C ARG A 157 -11.27 22.87 2.65
N GLN A 158 -11.92 22.59 3.79
CA GLN A 158 -12.65 23.63 4.55
C GLN A 158 -11.72 24.73 5.05
N ARG A 159 -10.52 24.37 5.58
CA ARG A 159 -9.52 25.34 6.02
C ARG A 159 -9.05 26.24 4.88
N VAL A 160 -8.80 25.69 3.70
CA VAL A 160 -8.46 26.45 2.49
C VAL A 160 -9.59 27.42 2.14
N ARG A 161 -10.86 26.97 2.11
CA ARG A 161 -12.03 27.83 1.83
C ARG A 161 -12.20 28.97 2.84
N LYS A 162 -11.96 28.70 4.12
CA LYS A 162 -12.08 29.68 5.20
C LYS A 162 -10.82 30.53 5.39
N ARG A 163 -9.80 30.41 4.53
CA ARG A 163 -8.48 31.05 4.66
C ARG A 163 -7.82 30.80 6.03
N ALA A 164 -8.17 29.69 6.68
CA ALA A 164 -7.64 29.29 7.98
C ALA A 164 -6.28 28.56 7.82
N LYS A 165 -5.55 28.41 8.94
CA LYS A 165 -4.26 27.73 8.96
C LYS A 165 -4.40 26.28 8.51
N VAL A 166 -3.74 25.93 7.41
CA VAL A 166 -3.74 24.59 6.82
C VAL A 166 -2.84 23.62 7.59
N ILE A 167 -3.12 22.30 7.48
CA ILE A 167 -2.26 21.26 8.06
C ILE A 167 -0.92 21.29 7.34
N ARG A 168 0.16 21.38 8.11
CA ARG A 168 1.53 21.45 7.57
C ARG A 168 1.95 20.11 6.97
N PRO A 169 2.71 20.07 5.85
CA PRO A 169 3.21 18.84 5.25
C PRO A 169 4.02 17.97 6.23
N ARG A 170 4.77 18.58 7.16
CA ARG A 170 5.51 17.85 8.18
C ARG A 170 4.61 17.00 9.08
N VAL A 171 3.43 17.50 9.45
CA VAL A 171 2.47 16.75 10.29
C VAL A 171 1.94 15.54 9.51
N VAL A 172 1.63 15.71 8.23
CA VAL A 172 1.21 14.62 7.35
C VAL A 172 2.33 13.57 7.26
N GLY A 173 3.58 13.97 7.01
CA GLY A 173 4.71 13.05 6.89
C GLY A 173 4.96 12.26 8.18
N VAL A 174 4.97 12.91 9.35
CA VAL A 174 5.17 12.23 10.63
C VAL A 174 4.04 11.23 10.92
N SER A 175 2.79 11.60 10.64
CA SER A 175 1.65 10.68 10.81
C SER A 175 1.78 9.45 9.91
N GLU A 176 2.28 9.61 8.67
CA GLU A 176 2.50 8.48 7.77
C GLU A 176 3.58 7.52 8.29
N ILE A 177 4.66 8.03 8.87
CA ILE A 177 5.70 7.18 9.47
C ILE A 177 5.11 6.31 10.58
N ILE A 178 4.35 6.91 11.50
CA ILE A 178 3.72 6.18 12.60
C ILE A 178 2.76 5.10 12.07
N ILE A 179 1.90 5.46 11.14
CA ILE A 179 0.92 4.54 10.57
C ILE A 179 1.60 3.43 9.77
N SER A 180 2.70 3.72 9.07
CA SER A 180 3.48 2.69 8.35
C SER A 180 4.02 1.63 9.31
N ILE A 181 4.52 2.05 10.48
CA ILE A 181 4.99 1.11 11.52
C ILE A 181 3.82 0.28 12.04
N VAL A 182 2.69 0.93 12.36
CA VAL A 182 1.48 0.23 12.83
C VAL A 182 0.99 -0.78 11.78
N MET A 183 1.03 -0.40 10.49
CA MET A 183 0.63 -1.29 9.38
C MET A 183 1.49 -2.53 9.31
N VAL A 184 2.81 -2.37 9.40
CA VAL A 184 3.75 -3.52 9.39
C VAL A 184 3.49 -4.44 10.58
N VAL A 185 3.30 -3.88 11.77
CA VAL A 185 2.98 -4.68 12.98
C VAL A 185 1.63 -5.39 12.84
N ALA A 186 0.61 -4.70 12.33
CA ALA A 186 -0.75 -5.26 12.21
C ALA A 186 -0.82 -6.48 11.27
N ILE A 187 0.08 -6.58 10.28
CA ILE A 187 0.14 -7.74 9.36
C ILE A 187 0.46 -9.04 10.13
N PHE A 188 1.20 -8.95 11.23
CA PHE A 188 1.61 -10.11 12.03
C PHE A 188 0.70 -10.35 13.24
N LEU A 189 -0.32 -9.50 13.47
CA LEU A 189 -1.26 -9.64 14.56
C LEU A 189 -2.55 -10.37 14.12
N PRO A 190 -3.16 -11.17 15.01
CA PRO A 190 -4.42 -11.86 14.75
C PRO A 190 -5.62 -10.90 14.59
#